data_bf85ca134fc73f9ac3ee75342390e0ce
#
_entry.id   bf85ca134fc73f9ac3ee75342390e0ce
#
_cell.length_a   1.000
_cell.length_b   1.000
_cell.length_c   1.000
_cell.angle_alpha   90.00
_cell.angle_beta   90.00
_cell.angle_gamma   90.00
#
_symmetry.space_group_name_H-M   'P 1'
#
loop_
_entity.id
_entity.type
_entity.pdbx_description
1 polymer ?
#
loop_
_entity_poly.entity_id
_entity_poly.type
_entity_poly.pdbx_seq_one_letter_code
_entity_poly.pdbx_strand_id
1 'polypeptide(L)'
;LENSMTLTHFFFDLDGTLVDSSEGIHNGFVQTFERLGLPVPSDQKIRTFMGPPLEVTFKEEISEEGADQAVKIYRDYYETKGQLEAHLYDGIKEVLEYLSQDPNKKIFITTSKNEPIALEMCKHLGITEYFDGIYGSTPSAFHKADVLQRAITENQAPKDQSVIVGDTKFDLIGGKTVGIKTIAVTWGFGKNETLLAENPDFIADTTQELWDILK
;
A
#
# COMPACT_ATOMS: atom_id res chain seq x y z
N LEU A 1 23.41 -23.73 -13.69
CA LEU A 1 21.97 -23.96 -13.53
C LEU A 1 21.48 -23.04 -12.44
N GLU A 2 21.10 -21.80 -12.83
CA GLU A 2 20.38 -20.90 -11.94
C GLU A 2 19.04 -21.57 -11.64
N ASN A 3 18.84 -21.98 -10.40
CA ASN A 3 17.52 -22.30 -9.89
C ASN A 3 16.72 -21.00 -9.91
N SER A 4 15.95 -20.77 -10.98
CA SER A 4 14.95 -19.70 -11.00
C SER A 4 13.94 -20.04 -9.91
N MET A 5 14.04 -19.36 -8.76
CA MET A 5 13.09 -19.56 -7.67
C MET A 5 11.71 -19.13 -8.14
N THR A 6 10.80 -20.09 -8.18
CA THR A 6 9.41 -19.84 -8.54
C THR A 6 8.71 -19.11 -7.41
N LEU A 7 8.23 -17.90 -7.68
CA LEU A 7 7.42 -17.14 -6.72
C LEU A 7 6.02 -17.73 -6.64
N THR A 8 5.55 -17.96 -5.43
CA THR A 8 4.23 -18.55 -5.17
C THR A 8 3.33 -17.67 -4.28
N HIS A 9 3.92 -16.78 -3.49
CA HIS A 9 3.19 -15.92 -2.55
C HIS A 9 3.49 -14.46 -2.84
N PHE A 10 2.44 -13.71 -3.18
CA PHE A 10 2.54 -12.33 -3.64
C PHE A 10 1.81 -11.42 -2.64
N PHE A 11 2.55 -10.49 -2.05
CA PHE A 11 2.02 -9.52 -1.09
C PHE A 11 2.03 -8.14 -1.72
N PHE A 12 0.85 -7.61 -2.02
CA PHE A 12 0.71 -6.30 -2.69
C PHE A 12 0.37 -5.23 -1.66
N ASP A 13 1.02 -4.08 -1.77
CA ASP A 13 0.50 -2.87 -1.16
C ASP A 13 -0.77 -2.44 -1.91
N LEU A 14 -1.58 -1.61 -1.28
CA LEU A 14 -2.87 -1.17 -1.84
C LEU A 14 -2.75 0.21 -2.47
N ASP A 15 -2.67 1.25 -1.63
CA ASP A 15 -2.60 2.64 -2.09
C ASP A 15 -1.28 2.92 -2.81
N GLY A 16 -1.35 3.43 -4.03
CA GLY A 16 -0.17 3.74 -4.84
C GLY A 16 0.42 2.55 -5.59
N THR A 17 -0.04 1.34 -5.34
CA THR A 17 0.43 0.12 -6.01
C THR A 17 -0.66 -0.50 -6.87
N LEU A 18 -1.76 -0.90 -6.27
CA LEU A 18 -2.93 -1.45 -6.95
C LEU A 18 -3.95 -0.36 -7.29
N VAL A 19 -4.07 0.62 -6.43
CA VAL A 19 -5.12 1.64 -6.45
C VAL A 19 -4.51 3.03 -6.49
N ASP A 20 -4.96 3.85 -7.44
CA ASP A 20 -4.73 5.28 -7.40
C ASP A 20 -5.78 5.92 -6.49
N SER A 21 -5.37 6.14 -5.25
CA SER A 21 -6.18 6.74 -4.20
C SER A 21 -5.79 8.19 -3.92
N SER A 22 -5.00 8.80 -4.79
CA SER A 22 -4.44 10.15 -4.58
C SER A 22 -5.50 11.22 -4.41
N GLU A 23 -6.59 11.18 -5.16
CA GLU A 23 -7.67 12.17 -5.07
C GLU A 23 -8.32 12.16 -3.70
N GLY A 24 -8.74 11.00 -3.21
CA GLY A 24 -9.39 10.86 -1.91
C GLY A 24 -8.47 11.22 -0.75
N ILE A 25 -7.19 10.86 -0.83
CA ILE A 25 -6.19 11.20 0.18
C ILE A 25 -5.97 12.72 0.18
N HIS A 26 -5.78 13.33 -0.99
CA HIS A 26 -5.64 14.77 -1.13
C HIS A 26 -6.82 15.51 -0.50
N ASN A 27 -8.04 15.13 -0.87
CA ASN A 27 -9.26 15.75 -0.35
C ASN A 27 -9.39 15.56 1.16
N GLY A 28 -8.97 14.42 1.69
CA GLY A 28 -8.93 14.18 3.13
C GLY A 28 -8.05 15.17 3.88
N PHE A 29 -6.86 15.45 3.35
CA PHE A 29 -5.97 16.44 3.94
C PHE A 29 -6.56 17.87 3.83
N VAL A 30 -7.06 18.23 2.67
CA VAL A 30 -7.69 19.56 2.47
C VAL A 30 -8.82 19.77 3.47
N GLN A 31 -9.73 18.83 3.59
CA GLN A 31 -10.85 18.88 4.54
C GLN A 31 -10.38 19.00 5.98
N THR A 32 -9.32 18.29 6.34
CA THR A 32 -8.78 18.32 7.70
C THR A 32 -8.26 19.71 8.06
N PHE A 33 -7.42 20.30 7.22
CA PHE A 33 -6.87 21.64 7.46
C PHE A 33 -7.97 22.70 7.46
N GLU A 34 -8.92 22.63 6.54
CA GLU A 34 -10.05 23.56 6.48
C GLU A 34 -10.89 23.50 7.76
N ARG A 35 -11.25 22.30 8.22
CA ARG A 35 -12.08 22.13 9.43
C ARG A 35 -11.36 22.59 10.70
N LEU A 36 -10.04 22.50 10.73
CA LEU A 36 -9.23 23.01 11.85
C LEU A 36 -8.97 24.52 11.76
N GLY A 37 -9.42 25.17 10.69
CA GLY A 37 -9.16 26.61 10.46
C GLY A 37 -7.69 26.93 10.20
N LEU A 38 -6.93 25.96 9.73
CA LEU A 38 -5.50 26.09 9.41
C LEU A 38 -5.31 26.34 7.91
N PRO A 39 -4.22 27.02 7.51
CA PRO A 39 -3.90 27.18 6.10
C PRO A 39 -3.72 25.81 5.43
N VAL A 40 -4.40 25.62 4.28
CA VAL A 40 -4.28 24.39 3.52
C VAL A 40 -2.92 24.36 2.82
N PRO A 41 -2.10 23.31 3.01
CA PRO A 41 -0.84 23.18 2.30
C PRO A 41 -1.03 23.11 0.79
N SER A 42 0.02 23.41 0.02
CA SER A 42 -0.01 23.29 -1.44
C SER A 42 -0.23 21.83 -1.87
N ASP A 43 -0.74 21.64 -3.08
CA ASP A 43 -0.92 20.30 -3.66
C ASP A 43 0.39 19.50 -3.67
N GLN A 44 1.49 20.17 -3.98
CA GLN A 44 2.82 19.55 -3.97
C GLN A 44 3.22 19.09 -2.56
N LYS A 45 2.92 19.90 -1.53
CA LYS A 45 3.19 19.51 -0.14
C LYS A 45 2.30 18.35 0.30
N ILE A 46 1.02 18.38 -0.01
CA ILE A 46 0.07 17.30 0.31
C ILE A 46 0.52 15.99 -0.32
N ARG A 47 1.05 16.02 -1.54
CA ARG A 47 1.56 14.81 -2.19
C ARG A 47 2.67 14.14 -1.37
N THR A 48 3.48 14.90 -0.65
CA THR A 48 4.51 14.34 0.25
C THR A 48 3.92 13.62 1.47
N PHE A 49 2.65 13.86 1.79
CA PHE A 49 1.96 13.21 2.89
C PHE A 49 1.42 11.82 2.53
N MET A 50 1.42 11.48 1.25
CA MET A 50 0.93 10.20 0.75
C MET A 50 2.01 9.12 0.96
N GLY A 51 1.67 8.09 1.73
CA GLY A 51 2.59 7.01 2.10
C GLY A 51 2.95 6.96 3.58
N PRO A 52 3.45 8.02 4.21
CA PRO A 52 3.71 8.02 5.65
C PRO A 52 2.43 7.82 6.49
N PRO A 53 2.53 7.30 7.72
CA PRO A 53 1.38 7.20 8.61
C PRO A 53 0.77 8.57 8.92
N LEU A 54 -0.54 8.66 8.99
CA LEU A 54 -1.28 9.89 9.26
C LEU A 54 -0.83 10.55 10.56
N GLU A 55 -0.64 9.75 11.60
CA GLU A 55 -0.25 10.20 12.93
C GLU A 55 1.09 10.96 12.88
N VAL A 56 2.04 10.43 12.14
CA VAL A 56 3.36 11.04 11.96
C VAL A 56 3.23 12.37 11.23
N THR A 57 2.50 12.37 10.12
CA THR A 57 2.32 13.57 9.29
C THR A 57 1.65 14.69 10.08
N PHE A 58 0.55 14.40 10.78
CA PHE A 58 -0.17 15.43 11.52
C PHE A 58 0.62 15.95 12.75
N LYS A 59 1.42 15.11 13.39
CA LYS A 59 2.32 15.59 14.45
C LYS A 59 3.34 16.59 13.92
N GLU A 60 3.91 16.31 12.77
CA GLU A 60 4.90 17.20 12.13
C GLU A 60 4.28 18.49 11.59
N GLU A 61 3.13 18.40 10.93
CA GLU A 61 2.52 19.51 10.21
C GLU A 61 1.63 20.40 11.09
N ILE A 62 1.10 19.87 12.17
CA ILE A 62 0.19 20.59 13.08
C ILE A 62 0.81 20.71 14.46
N SER A 63 0.72 19.66 15.28
CA SER A 63 1.31 19.57 16.61
C SER A 63 1.09 18.18 17.21
N GLU A 64 1.82 17.87 18.24
CA GLU A 64 1.63 16.64 19.03
C GLU A 64 0.20 16.56 19.61
N GLU A 65 -0.30 17.67 20.18
CA GLU A 65 -1.62 17.75 20.80
C GLU A 65 -2.76 17.72 19.78
N GLY A 66 -2.56 18.32 18.59
CA GLY A 66 -3.58 18.42 17.57
C GLY A 66 -3.70 17.21 16.67
N ALA A 67 -2.72 16.31 16.69
CA ALA A 67 -2.64 15.20 15.75
C ALA A 67 -3.82 14.23 15.86
N ASP A 68 -4.26 13.88 17.06
CA ASP A 68 -5.36 12.93 17.26
C ASP A 68 -6.67 13.46 16.68
N GLN A 69 -6.97 14.75 16.90
CA GLN A 69 -8.14 15.38 16.33
C GLN A 69 -8.06 15.44 14.81
N ALA A 70 -6.88 15.76 14.27
CA ALA A 70 -6.67 15.80 12.82
C ALA A 70 -6.88 14.42 12.17
N VAL A 71 -6.32 13.37 12.77
CA VAL A 71 -6.53 11.99 12.30
C VAL A 71 -8.01 11.64 12.27
N LYS A 72 -8.75 12.00 13.32
CA LYS A 72 -10.18 11.74 13.40
C LYS A 72 -10.95 12.45 12.30
N ILE A 73 -10.68 13.74 12.06
CA ILE A 73 -11.33 14.52 11.00
C ILE A 73 -11.02 13.90 9.63
N TYR A 74 -9.76 13.55 9.39
CA TYR A 74 -9.35 12.89 8.14
C TYR A 74 -10.11 11.59 7.92
N ARG A 75 -10.16 10.73 8.93
CA ARG A 75 -10.85 9.44 8.84
C ARG A 75 -12.34 9.58 8.62
N ASP A 76 -13.01 10.54 9.27
CA ASP A 76 -14.43 10.83 9.06
C ASP A 76 -14.73 11.17 7.59
N TYR A 77 -13.89 12.00 6.96
CA TYR A 77 -14.02 12.30 5.54
C TYR A 77 -13.70 11.06 4.68
N TYR A 78 -12.58 10.42 4.95
CA TYR A 78 -12.09 9.31 4.14
C TYR A 78 -13.06 8.12 4.14
N GLU A 79 -13.59 7.76 5.28
CA GLU A 79 -14.56 6.65 5.40
C GLU A 79 -15.84 6.89 4.62
N THR A 80 -16.30 8.13 4.52
CA THR A 80 -17.58 8.47 3.89
C THR A 80 -17.44 8.85 2.42
N LYS A 81 -16.33 9.49 2.02
CA LYS A 81 -16.14 10.03 0.68
C LYS A 81 -14.80 9.66 0.05
N GLY A 82 -13.70 9.90 0.76
CA GLY A 82 -12.35 9.78 0.20
C GLY A 82 -12.04 8.39 -0.35
N GLN A 83 -12.44 7.35 0.34
CA GLN A 83 -12.22 5.97 -0.12
C GLN A 83 -12.94 5.64 -1.43
N LEU A 84 -13.99 6.38 -1.78
CA LEU A 84 -14.72 6.22 -3.02
C LEU A 84 -14.08 7.01 -4.19
N GLU A 85 -13.16 7.91 -3.88
CA GLU A 85 -12.43 8.74 -4.83
C GLU A 85 -11.12 8.04 -5.25
N ALA A 86 -11.25 6.80 -5.69
CA ALA A 86 -10.13 5.92 -6.01
C ALA A 86 -10.49 4.98 -7.16
N HIS A 87 -9.48 4.54 -7.91
CA HIS A 87 -9.64 3.58 -8.99
C HIS A 87 -8.38 2.72 -9.11
N LEU A 88 -8.53 1.54 -9.71
CA LEU A 88 -7.38 0.68 -10.00
C LEU A 88 -6.48 1.32 -11.05
N TYR A 89 -5.18 1.15 -10.92
CA TYR A 89 -4.27 1.49 -12.01
C TYR A 89 -4.55 0.58 -13.22
N ASP A 90 -4.38 1.15 -14.42
CA ASP A 90 -4.58 0.41 -15.68
C ASP A 90 -3.66 -0.81 -15.73
N GLY A 91 -4.23 -1.96 -16.07
CA GLY A 91 -3.51 -3.23 -16.17
C GLY A 91 -3.46 -4.04 -14.87
N ILE A 92 -3.79 -3.47 -13.73
CA ILE A 92 -3.76 -4.17 -12.43
C ILE A 92 -4.81 -5.30 -12.39
N LYS A 93 -6.02 -5.05 -12.87
CA LYS A 93 -7.06 -6.08 -12.85
C LYS A 93 -6.61 -7.33 -13.59
N GLU A 94 -5.98 -7.18 -14.74
CA GLU A 94 -5.49 -8.28 -15.57
C GLU A 94 -4.38 -9.06 -14.86
N VAL A 95 -3.48 -8.38 -14.14
CA VAL A 95 -2.45 -9.02 -13.32
C VAL A 95 -3.09 -9.87 -12.23
N LEU A 96 -4.06 -9.31 -11.49
CA LEU A 96 -4.75 -10.01 -10.41
C LEU A 96 -5.54 -11.23 -10.93
N GLU A 97 -6.25 -11.07 -12.04
CA GLU A 97 -6.97 -12.18 -12.68
C GLU A 97 -6.02 -13.31 -13.05
N TYR A 98 -4.89 -12.99 -13.67
CA TYR A 98 -3.90 -13.98 -14.07
C TYR A 98 -3.37 -14.76 -12.85
N LEU A 99 -2.94 -14.05 -11.81
CA LEU A 99 -2.39 -14.68 -10.62
C LEU A 99 -3.43 -15.53 -9.88
N SER A 100 -4.67 -15.03 -9.78
CA SER A 100 -5.74 -15.72 -9.04
C SER A 100 -6.23 -17.00 -9.70
N GLN A 101 -5.98 -17.17 -10.99
CA GLN A 101 -6.35 -18.37 -11.72
C GLN A 101 -5.39 -19.54 -11.53
N ASP A 102 -4.19 -19.27 -11.04
CA ASP A 102 -3.19 -20.31 -10.79
C ASP A 102 -3.36 -20.87 -9.35
N PRO A 103 -3.75 -22.16 -9.20
CA PRO A 103 -3.96 -22.74 -7.88
C PRO A 103 -2.68 -22.85 -7.04
N ASN A 104 -1.51 -22.72 -7.66
CA ASN A 104 -0.22 -22.77 -6.98
C ASN A 104 0.25 -21.40 -6.51
N LYS A 105 -0.50 -20.34 -6.79
CA LYS A 105 -0.17 -18.97 -6.40
C LYS A 105 -1.18 -18.45 -5.40
N LYS A 106 -0.69 -17.75 -4.39
CA LYS A 106 -1.48 -17.10 -3.34
C LYS A 106 -1.23 -15.61 -3.37
N ILE A 107 -2.30 -14.83 -3.30
CA ILE A 107 -2.25 -13.37 -3.43
C ILE A 107 -2.81 -12.72 -2.18
N PHE A 108 -2.08 -11.77 -1.65
CA PHE A 108 -2.45 -11.05 -0.44
C PHE A 108 -2.30 -9.54 -0.62
N ILE A 109 -3.09 -8.79 0.11
CA ILE A 109 -2.83 -7.37 0.35
C ILE A 109 -2.20 -7.24 1.73
N THR A 110 -1.12 -6.46 1.81
CA THR A 110 -0.50 -6.03 3.05
C THR A 110 -0.31 -4.52 2.98
N THR A 111 -1.11 -3.77 3.72
CA THR A 111 -1.16 -2.31 3.63
C THR A 111 -1.01 -1.66 5.00
N SER A 112 -0.40 -0.48 5.03
CA SER A 112 -0.38 0.36 6.24
C SER A 112 -1.73 1.03 6.51
N LYS A 113 -2.66 0.99 5.55
CA LYS A 113 -4.04 1.46 5.73
C LYS A 113 -4.72 0.64 6.83
N ASN A 114 -5.58 1.29 7.60
CA ASN A 114 -6.41 0.63 8.62
C ASN A 114 -7.17 -0.55 7.99
N GLU A 115 -7.11 -1.71 8.62
CA GLU A 115 -7.63 -2.96 8.04
C GLU A 115 -9.12 -2.90 7.68
N PRO A 116 -10.04 -2.43 8.54
CA PRO A 116 -11.45 -2.31 8.16
C PRO A 116 -11.68 -1.43 6.92
N ILE A 117 -10.95 -0.33 6.81
CA ILE A 117 -11.05 0.57 5.65
C ILE A 117 -10.49 -0.11 4.39
N ALA A 118 -9.38 -0.83 4.51
CA ALA A 118 -8.81 -1.59 3.40
C ALA A 118 -9.79 -2.64 2.86
N LEU A 119 -10.43 -3.38 3.75
CA LEU A 119 -11.45 -4.37 3.39
C LEU A 119 -12.64 -3.72 2.66
N GLU A 120 -13.12 -2.61 3.17
CA GLU A 120 -14.24 -1.87 2.58
C GLU A 120 -13.89 -1.31 1.20
N MET A 121 -12.69 -0.75 1.05
CA MET A 121 -12.20 -0.25 -0.23
C MET A 121 -12.10 -1.36 -1.28
N CYS A 122 -11.53 -2.50 -0.93
CA CYS A 122 -11.42 -3.66 -1.83
C CYS A 122 -12.79 -4.16 -2.28
N LYS A 123 -13.75 -4.20 -1.38
CA LYS A 123 -15.13 -4.57 -1.68
C LYS A 123 -15.76 -3.58 -2.66
N HIS A 124 -15.60 -2.30 -2.41
CA HIS A 124 -16.11 -1.24 -3.29
C HIS A 124 -15.51 -1.30 -4.69
N LEU A 125 -14.20 -1.57 -4.79
CA LEU A 125 -13.50 -1.70 -6.06
C LEU A 125 -13.75 -3.04 -6.77
N GLY A 126 -14.42 -3.99 -6.11
CA GLY A 126 -14.72 -5.30 -6.69
C GLY A 126 -13.51 -6.22 -6.82
N ILE A 127 -12.49 -6.07 -5.98
CA ILE A 127 -11.25 -6.85 -6.07
C ILE A 127 -11.06 -7.87 -4.95
N THR A 128 -11.92 -7.89 -3.95
CA THR A 128 -11.78 -8.77 -2.78
C THR A 128 -11.61 -10.24 -3.18
N GLU A 129 -12.31 -10.69 -4.19
CA GLU A 129 -12.34 -12.09 -4.63
C GLU A 129 -10.99 -12.59 -5.18
N TYR A 130 -10.11 -11.70 -5.62
CA TYR A 130 -8.80 -12.10 -6.13
C TYR A 130 -7.83 -12.52 -5.02
N PHE A 131 -8.07 -12.08 -3.78
CA PHE A 131 -7.10 -12.22 -2.70
C PHE A 131 -7.44 -13.37 -1.76
N ASP A 132 -6.42 -14.12 -1.37
CA ASP A 132 -6.49 -15.16 -0.35
C ASP A 132 -6.52 -14.56 1.06
N GLY A 133 -6.11 -13.31 1.22
CA GLY A 133 -6.20 -12.56 2.45
C GLY A 133 -5.90 -11.09 2.26
N ILE A 134 -6.52 -10.24 3.09
CA ILE A 134 -6.32 -8.79 3.09
C ILE A 134 -5.93 -8.38 4.51
N TYR A 135 -4.72 -7.87 4.64
CA TYR A 135 -4.12 -7.48 5.92
C TYR A 135 -3.83 -5.98 5.92
N GLY A 136 -4.34 -5.29 6.90
CA GLY A 136 -4.10 -3.88 7.11
C GLY A 136 -3.55 -3.58 8.49
N SER A 137 -3.28 -2.31 8.79
CA SER A 137 -2.81 -1.92 10.10
C SER A 137 -3.89 -2.13 11.16
N THR A 138 -3.43 -2.50 12.35
CA THR A 138 -4.24 -2.63 13.56
C THR A 138 -3.55 -1.82 14.67
N PRO A 139 -4.23 -1.51 15.79
CA PRO A 139 -3.60 -0.77 16.89
C PRO A 139 -2.33 -1.43 17.43
N SER A 140 -2.22 -2.77 17.35
CA SER A 140 -1.08 -3.53 17.84
C SER A 140 -0.03 -3.84 16.77
N ALA A 141 -0.33 -3.63 15.48
CA ALA A 141 0.54 -3.97 14.37
C ALA A 141 0.28 -3.00 13.20
N PHE A 142 0.93 -1.83 13.22
CA PHE A 142 0.70 -0.78 12.23
C PHE A 142 1.90 -0.50 11.31
N HIS A 143 3.11 -0.96 11.65
CA HIS A 143 4.24 -0.87 10.74
C HIS A 143 4.11 -1.91 9.62
N LYS A 144 4.58 -1.57 8.43
CA LYS A 144 4.50 -2.47 7.27
C LYS A 144 5.10 -3.85 7.57
N ALA A 145 6.25 -3.90 8.23
CA ALA A 145 6.89 -5.17 8.59
C ALA A 145 6.00 -6.04 9.48
N ASP A 146 5.28 -5.43 10.42
CA ASP A 146 4.38 -6.16 11.34
C ASP A 146 3.18 -6.73 10.59
N VAL A 147 2.58 -5.94 9.71
CA VAL A 147 1.44 -6.38 8.87
C VAL A 147 1.87 -7.53 7.96
N LEU A 148 3.02 -7.38 7.32
CA LEU A 148 3.57 -8.38 6.41
C LEU A 148 3.93 -9.66 7.17
N GLN A 149 4.56 -9.56 8.34
CA GLN A 149 4.92 -10.72 9.14
C GLN A 149 3.67 -11.50 9.59
N ARG A 150 2.62 -10.81 9.99
CA ARG A 150 1.34 -11.45 10.33
C ARG A 150 0.78 -12.24 9.16
N ALA A 151 0.76 -11.66 7.98
CA ALA A 151 0.26 -12.33 6.77
C ALA A 151 1.11 -13.56 6.43
N ILE A 152 2.43 -13.46 6.52
CA ILE A 152 3.35 -14.58 6.27
C ILE A 152 3.10 -15.70 7.28
N THR A 153 3.01 -15.39 8.56
CA THR A 153 2.84 -16.35 9.63
C THR A 153 1.49 -17.09 9.53
N GLU A 154 0.39 -16.34 9.36
CA GLU A 154 -0.94 -16.94 9.27
C GLU A 154 -1.13 -17.84 8.06
N ASN A 155 -0.42 -17.57 6.97
CA ASN A 155 -0.54 -18.36 5.74
C ASN A 155 0.62 -19.33 5.53
N GLN A 156 1.54 -19.42 6.48
CA GLN A 156 2.71 -20.29 6.37
C GLN A 156 3.47 -20.09 5.05
N ALA A 157 3.58 -18.81 4.62
CA ALA A 157 4.19 -18.48 3.34
C ALA A 157 5.70 -18.78 3.38
N PRO A 158 6.23 -19.52 2.40
CA PRO A 158 7.67 -19.79 2.32
C PRO A 158 8.39 -18.50 1.90
N LYS A 159 9.32 -18.02 2.74
CA LYS A 159 10.00 -16.75 2.51
C LYS A 159 10.80 -16.69 1.22
N ASP A 160 11.41 -17.81 0.84
CA ASP A 160 12.20 -17.94 -0.38
C ASP A 160 11.36 -17.95 -1.68
N GLN A 161 10.02 -18.08 -1.54
CA GLN A 161 9.06 -18.06 -2.64
C GLN A 161 8.07 -16.90 -2.53
N SER A 162 8.35 -15.94 -1.67
CA SER A 162 7.47 -14.81 -1.37
C SER A 162 8.08 -13.50 -1.85
N VAL A 163 7.22 -12.58 -2.28
CA VAL A 163 7.61 -11.26 -2.76
C VAL A 163 6.61 -10.20 -2.32
N ILE A 164 7.10 -9.05 -1.89
CA ILE A 164 6.26 -7.85 -1.71
C ILE A 164 6.38 -6.96 -2.93
N VAL A 165 5.25 -6.43 -3.35
CA VAL A 165 5.14 -5.44 -4.44
C VAL A 165 4.63 -4.14 -3.85
N GLY A 166 5.40 -3.08 -3.94
CA GLY A 166 5.01 -1.80 -3.37
C GLY A 166 5.65 -0.59 -4.03
N ASP A 167 5.10 0.58 -3.74
CA ASP A 167 5.46 1.85 -4.36
C ASP A 167 6.25 2.78 -3.44
N THR A 168 6.48 2.40 -2.18
CA THR A 168 7.22 3.22 -1.22
C THR A 168 8.39 2.46 -0.58
N LYS A 169 9.32 3.22 0.00
CA LYS A 169 10.42 2.64 0.76
C LYS A 169 9.95 1.75 1.91
N PHE A 170 8.77 2.01 2.48
CA PHE A 170 8.23 1.24 3.60
C PHE A 170 7.92 -0.20 3.19
N ASP A 171 7.45 -0.41 1.96
CA ASP A 171 7.24 -1.74 1.40
C ASP A 171 8.55 -2.52 1.27
N LEU A 172 9.57 -1.84 0.75
CA LEU A 172 10.88 -2.45 0.50
C LEU A 172 11.61 -2.76 1.82
N ILE A 173 11.59 -1.82 2.76
CA ILE A 173 12.15 -2.02 4.09
C ILE A 173 11.42 -3.17 4.79
N GLY A 174 10.09 -3.18 4.74
CA GLY A 174 9.27 -4.24 5.33
C GLY A 174 9.61 -5.61 4.75
N GLY A 175 9.71 -5.72 3.44
CA GLY A 175 10.08 -6.97 2.78
C GLY A 175 11.46 -7.48 3.21
N LYS A 176 12.45 -6.61 3.25
CA LYS A 176 13.80 -6.97 3.72
C LYS A 176 13.82 -7.36 5.20
N THR A 177 13.07 -6.64 6.02
CA THR A 177 13.00 -6.92 7.45
C THR A 177 12.47 -8.33 7.72
N VAL A 178 11.46 -8.77 6.97
CA VAL A 178 10.90 -10.12 7.13
C VAL A 178 11.62 -11.18 6.29
N GLY A 179 12.52 -10.77 5.40
CA GLY A 179 13.36 -11.71 4.64
C GLY A 179 12.73 -12.25 3.36
N ILE A 180 11.93 -11.46 2.66
CA ILE A 180 11.34 -11.84 1.36
C ILE A 180 11.86 -10.93 0.24
N LYS A 181 11.64 -11.34 -1.01
CA LYS A 181 11.99 -10.53 -2.18
C LYS A 181 11.14 -9.28 -2.27
N THR A 182 11.67 -8.28 -2.95
CA THR A 182 11.02 -6.97 -3.10
C THR A 182 10.93 -6.56 -4.56
N ILE A 183 9.77 -6.03 -4.95
CA ILE A 183 9.54 -5.40 -6.24
C ILE A 183 9.07 -3.96 -5.98
N ALA A 184 9.83 -2.99 -6.49
CA ALA A 184 9.42 -1.60 -6.47
C ALA A 184 8.63 -1.29 -7.73
N VAL A 185 7.48 -0.63 -7.59
CA VAL A 185 6.73 -0.06 -8.69
C VAL A 185 6.86 1.46 -8.65
N THR A 186 7.04 2.09 -9.81
CA THR A 186 7.40 3.51 -9.88
C THR A 186 6.24 4.44 -10.20
N TRP A 187 5.04 3.90 -10.45
CA TRP A 187 3.85 4.71 -10.78
C TRP A 187 3.11 5.27 -9.56
N GLY A 188 3.51 4.89 -8.34
CA GLY A 188 2.84 5.29 -7.11
C GLY A 188 3.37 6.56 -6.47
N PHE A 189 3.33 6.63 -5.14
CA PHE A 189 3.61 7.83 -4.36
C PHE A 189 5.10 8.03 -4.02
N GLY A 190 5.88 6.95 -3.99
CA GLY A 190 7.30 7.02 -3.65
C GLY A 190 8.14 7.64 -4.76
N LYS A 191 9.19 8.37 -4.37
CA LYS A 191 10.16 8.90 -5.33
C LYS A 191 11.11 7.80 -5.79
N ASN A 192 11.45 7.80 -7.08
CA ASN A 192 12.33 6.79 -7.65
C ASN A 192 13.68 6.69 -6.92
N GLU A 193 14.28 7.82 -6.58
CA GLU A 193 15.56 7.84 -5.84
C GLU A 193 15.45 7.10 -4.50
N THR A 194 14.35 7.31 -3.78
CA THR A 194 14.10 6.68 -2.49
C THR A 194 13.90 5.17 -2.64
N LEU A 195 13.19 4.75 -3.69
CA LEU A 195 12.99 3.33 -3.99
C LEU A 195 14.30 2.64 -4.36
N LEU A 196 15.10 3.24 -5.23
CA LEU A 196 16.39 2.69 -5.66
C LEU A 196 17.38 2.57 -4.50
N ALA A 197 17.35 3.51 -3.56
CA ALA A 197 18.22 3.50 -2.37
C ALA A 197 17.98 2.26 -1.49
N GLU A 198 16.80 1.65 -1.54
CA GLU A 198 16.47 0.43 -0.79
C GLU A 198 16.87 -0.86 -1.52
N ASN A 199 17.50 -0.78 -2.67
CA ASN A 199 17.99 -1.92 -3.46
C ASN A 199 16.91 -3.00 -3.66
N PRO A 200 15.79 -2.70 -4.35
CA PRO A 200 14.79 -3.70 -4.66
C PRO A 200 15.36 -4.81 -5.55
N ASP A 201 14.84 -6.03 -5.39
CA ASP A 201 15.23 -7.15 -6.25
C ASP A 201 14.79 -6.94 -7.69
N PHE A 202 13.61 -6.31 -7.89
CA PHE A 202 13.07 -5.98 -9.20
C PHE A 202 12.43 -4.59 -9.17
N ILE A 203 12.38 -3.95 -10.34
CA ILE A 203 11.75 -2.66 -10.56
C ILE A 203 10.79 -2.79 -11.74
N ALA A 204 9.57 -2.29 -11.57
CA ALA A 204 8.58 -2.20 -12.63
C ALA A 204 8.13 -0.75 -12.79
N ASP A 205 8.32 -0.19 -13.98
CA ASP A 205 7.86 1.17 -14.31
C ASP A 205 6.43 1.18 -14.88
N THR A 206 5.97 0.03 -15.35
CA THR A 206 4.64 -0.16 -15.92
C THR A 206 4.01 -1.44 -15.40
N THR A 207 2.68 -1.52 -15.48
CA THR A 207 1.95 -2.75 -15.12
C THR A 207 2.31 -3.92 -16.04
N GLN A 208 2.70 -3.65 -17.29
CA GLN A 208 3.19 -4.67 -18.20
C GLN A 208 4.52 -5.25 -17.72
N GLU A 209 5.45 -4.40 -17.26
CA GLU A 209 6.72 -4.86 -16.69
C GLU A 209 6.49 -5.69 -15.43
N LEU A 210 5.53 -5.28 -14.58
CA LEU A 210 5.15 -6.07 -13.41
C LEU A 210 4.63 -7.44 -13.81
N TRP A 211 3.73 -7.49 -14.80
CA TRP A 211 3.23 -8.74 -15.35
C TRP A 211 4.38 -9.66 -15.80
N ASP A 212 5.34 -9.11 -16.52
CA ASP A 212 6.48 -9.88 -17.04
C ASP A 212 7.35 -10.46 -15.93
N ILE A 213 7.47 -9.78 -14.80
CA ILE A 213 8.19 -10.27 -13.63
C ILE A 213 7.41 -11.38 -12.92
N LEU A 214 6.09 -11.25 -12.81
CA LEU A 214 5.23 -12.14 -12.02
C LEU A 214 4.73 -13.38 -12.77
N LYS A 215 4.78 -13.38 -14.08
CA LYS A 215 4.30 -14.51 -14.89
C LYS A 215 5.16 -15.78 -14.78
#